data_25ce7243baed3560a791350b04579173
#
_entry.id   25ce7243baed3560a791350b04579173
#
_cell.length_a   1.000
_cell.length_b   1.000
_cell.length_c   1.000
_cell.angle_alpha   90.00
_cell.angle_beta   90.00
_cell.angle_gamma   90.00
#
_symmetry.space_group_name_H-M   'P 1'
#
loop_
_entity.id
_entity.type
_entity.pdbx_description
1 polymer ?
#
loop_
_entity_poly.entity_id
_entity_poly.type
_entity_poly.pdbx_seq_one_letter_code
_entity_poly.pdbx_strand_id
1 'polypeptide(L)'
;MCRLLGFAAAGSNTSLNGVLGMQAVRDFRNLSEIHNDGWGSALVTVPSESPYLRDGGAPTPETGTAVYKNTIAARHDPIFDELANTPARGGLWHLRLASSNLPLILENQQPFYANGLSFIHNGDISDDQGRNIITNRAFPVDPNIVQSTGGRSDSAIFFAVILQYIGFGFALDEAVAQA
;
A
#
# COMPACT_ATOMS: atom_id res chain seq x y z
N MET A 1 6.67 -7.73 -11.85
CA MET A 1 5.58 -7.98 -10.89
C MET A 1 6.08 -7.73 -9.47
N CYS A 2 5.33 -7.01 -8.66
CA CYS A 2 5.67 -6.64 -7.27
C CYS A 2 5.64 -7.82 -6.29
N ARG A 3 5.95 -7.58 -5.02
CA ARG A 3 5.74 -8.54 -3.91
C ARG A 3 4.92 -7.88 -2.82
N LEU A 4 3.93 -8.60 -2.36
CA LEU A 4 2.96 -8.16 -1.38
C LEU A 4 2.99 -9.08 -0.17
N LEU A 5 2.82 -8.48 1.00
CA LEU A 5 2.67 -9.19 2.24
C LEU A 5 1.70 -8.41 3.12
N GLY A 6 0.84 -9.13 3.84
CA GLY A 6 -0.07 -8.51 4.80
C GLY A 6 -0.36 -9.44 5.95
N PHE A 7 -0.68 -8.86 7.12
CA PHE A 7 -1.19 -9.59 8.26
C PHE A 7 -2.27 -8.81 8.99
N ALA A 8 -3.12 -9.53 9.70
CA ALA A 8 -4.08 -8.99 10.64
C ALA A 8 -3.97 -9.76 11.96
N ALA A 9 -3.82 -9.07 13.07
CA ALA A 9 -3.71 -9.64 14.40
C ALA A 9 -5.07 -9.70 15.09
N ALA A 10 -5.44 -10.88 15.58
CA ALA A 10 -6.67 -11.07 16.34
C ALA A 10 -6.43 -10.70 17.82
N GLY A 11 -6.85 -9.52 18.24
CA GLY A 11 -6.97 -9.11 19.62
C GLY A 11 -5.81 -8.34 20.25
N SER A 12 -4.56 -8.63 19.93
CA SER A 12 -3.38 -7.92 20.49
C SER A 12 -2.45 -7.42 19.38
N ASN A 13 -1.72 -6.35 19.67
CA ASN A 13 -0.67 -5.88 18.76
C ASN A 13 0.44 -6.92 18.64
N THR A 14 0.94 -7.12 17.43
CA THR A 14 2.11 -7.93 17.12
C THR A 14 2.92 -7.24 16.02
N SER A 15 4.17 -7.65 15.84
CA SER A 15 5.00 -7.14 14.75
C SER A 15 5.04 -8.13 13.58
N LEU A 16 5.50 -7.68 12.42
CA LEU A 16 5.72 -8.57 11.28
C LEU A 16 6.67 -9.73 11.66
N ASN A 17 7.75 -9.40 12.38
CA ASN A 17 8.69 -10.40 12.90
C ASN A 17 8.02 -11.35 13.91
N GLY A 18 7.06 -10.88 14.69
CA GLY A 18 6.30 -11.70 15.63
C GLY A 18 5.36 -12.69 14.94
N VAL A 19 4.81 -12.33 13.78
CA VAL A 19 3.88 -13.18 13.02
C VAL A 19 4.63 -14.22 12.17
N LEU A 20 5.66 -13.81 11.45
CA LEU A 20 6.33 -14.64 10.43
C LEU A 20 7.67 -15.23 10.89
N GLY A 21 8.26 -14.65 11.93
CA GLY A 21 9.64 -14.92 12.33
C GLY A 21 10.66 -14.14 11.49
N MET A 22 11.80 -13.82 12.12
CA MET A 22 12.84 -12.96 11.52
C MET A 22 13.42 -13.52 10.21
N GLN A 23 13.46 -14.84 10.03
CA GLN A 23 14.01 -15.40 8.81
C GLN A 23 13.10 -15.14 7.60
N ALA A 24 11.81 -15.40 7.72
CA ALA A 24 10.85 -15.16 6.63
C ALA A 24 10.76 -13.68 6.28
N VAL A 25 10.86 -12.80 7.27
CA VAL A 25 10.89 -11.34 7.04
C VAL A 25 12.15 -10.92 6.30
N ARG A 26 13.32 -11.45 6.65
CA ARG A 26 14.57 -11.22 5.91
C ARG A 26 14.48 -11.73 4.47
N ASP A 27 13.91 -12.92 4.28
CA ASP A 27 13.74 -13.51 2.95
C ASP A 27 12.81 -12.63 2.08
N PHE A 28 11.71 -12.13 2.65
CA PHE A 28 10.84 -11.16 1.97
C PHE A 28 11.60 -9.87 1.63
N ARG A 29 12.35 -9.27 2.59
CA ARG A 29 13.17 -8.08 2.37
C ARG A 29 14.18 -8.29 1.25
N ASN A 30 14.83 -9.46 1.21
CA ASN A 30 15.84 -9.80 0.20
C ASN A 30 15.25 -9.90 -1.22
N LEU A 31 13.95 -10.16 -1.38
CA LEU A 31 13.28 -10.07 -2.69
C LEU A 31 13.42 -8.68 -3.32
N SER A 32 13.72 -7.64 -2.53
CA SER A 32 14.04 -6.31 -3.03
C SER A 32 15.39 -6.21 -3.78
N GLU A 33 16.12 -7.30 -3.92
CA GLU A 33 17.22 -7.41 -4.88
C GLU A 33 16.71 -7.31 -6.32
N ILE A 34 15.57 -7.95 -6.59
CA ILE A 34 14.90 -7.93 -7.89
C ILE A 34 13.84 -6.84 -7.93
N HIS A 35 13.05 -6.68 -6.83
CA HIS A 35 11.98 -5.71 -6.71
C HIS A 35 12.53 -4.41 -6.09
N ASN A 36 13.39 -3.72 -6.84
CA ASN A 36 14.27 -2.67 -6.33
C ASN A 36 13.80 -1.24 -6.63
N ASP A 37 12.60 -1.07 -7.18
CA ASP A 37 12.03 0.22 -7.60
C ASP A 37 11.29 0.96 -6.45
N GLY A 38 11.60 0.59 -5.23
CA GLY A 38 11.04 1.15 -4.01
C GLY A 38 10.18 0.17 -3.21
N TRP A 39 9.72 0.64 -2.08
CA TRP A 39 8.88 -0.14 -1.18
C TRP A 39 8.02 0.76 -0.28
N GLY A 40 7.10 0.14 0.44
CA GLY A 40 6.36 0.82 1.48
C GLY A 40 5.62 -0.14 2.40
N SER A 41 5.16 0.42 3.51
CA SER A 41 4.39 -0.26 4.54
C SER A 41 3.26 0.62 5.04
N ALA A 42 2.14 0.02 5.40
CA ALA A 42 1.06 0.65 6.16
C ALA A 42 0.77 -0.20 7.40
N LEU A 43 0.86 0.40 8.58
CA LEU A 43 0.66 -0.26 9.87
C LEU A 43 -0.54 0.35 10.59
N VAL A 44 -1.47 -0.48 11.02
CA VAL A 44 -2.56 -0.07 11.91
C VAL A 44 -2.03 -0.10 13.34
N THR A 45 -1.62 1.07 13.84
CA THR A 45 -1.04 1.25 15.18
C THR A 45 -2.02 1.93 16.12
N VAL A 46 -1.82 1.75 17.43
CA VAL A 46 -2.49 2.61 18.42
C VAL A 46 -1.77 3.95 18.44
N PRO A 47 -2.47 5.10 18.32
CA PRO A 47 -1.84 6.42 18.16
C PRO A 47 -0.78 6.78 19.21
N SER A 48 -0.85 6.22 20.42
CA SER A 48 0.09 6.47 21.51
C SER A 48 1.39 5.67 21.46
N GLU A 49 1.53 4.71 20.55
CA GLU A 49 2.64 3.74 20.58
C GLU A 49 3.56 3.81 19.34
N SER A 50 3.29 4.69 18.39
CA SER A 50 4.15 4.82 17.21
C SER A 50 5.17 5.95 17.35
N PRO A 51 6.46 5.64 17.60
CA PRO A 51 7.51 6.66 17.64
C PRO A 51 7.95 7.16 16.26
N TYR A 52 7.48 6.54 15.18
CA TYR A 52 8.01 6.74 13.82
C TYR A 52 7.02 7.42 12.88
N LEU A 53 6.69 8.65 13.23
CA LEU A 53 5.96 9.56 12.37
C LEU A 53 6.89 10.65 11.88
N ARG A 54 7.86 10.31 11.05
CA ARG A 54 8.77 11.29 10.46
C ARG A 54 8.51 11.41 8.96
N ASP A 55 8.19 12.61 8.56
CA ASP A 55 8.31 13.22 7.24
C ASP A 55 7.78 12.36 6.05
N GLY A 56 6.48 12.28 5.92
CA GLY A 56 5.81 11.68 4.76
C GLY A 56 4.46 11.04 5.04
N GLY A 57 4.15 10.79 6.28
CA GLY A 57 2.88 10.20 6.66
C GLY A 57 2.60 10.41 8.13
N ALA A 58 2.01 11.56 8.49
CA ALA A 58 1.38 11.66 9.80
C ALA A 58 0.29 10.59 9.89
N PRO A 59 0.14 9.85 11.02
CA PRO A 59 -1.10 9.11 11.24
C PRO A 59 -2.19 10.14 11.14
N THR A 60 -3.20 9.84 10.38
CA THR A 60 -4.41 10.62 10.53
C THR A 60 -4.90 10.32 11.95
N PRO A 61 -5.12 11.34 12.79
CA PRO A 61 -5.50 11.14 14.20
C PRO A 61 -6.73 10.25 14.35
N GLU A 62 -7.49 10.09 13.28
CA GLU A 62 -8.77 9.40 13.25
C GLU A 62 -8.68 7.88 13.03
N THR A 63 -7.59 7.35 12.49
CA THR A 63 -7.56 5.93 12.07
C THR A 63 -6.40 5.10 12.61
N GLY A 64 -5.38 5.72 13.20
CA GLY A 64 -4.22 4.99 13.72
C GLY A 64 -3.40 4.23 12.66
N THR A 65 -3.45 4.64 11.40
CA THR A 65 -2.66 4.03 10.33
C THR A 65 -1.43 4.88 10.02
N ALA A 66 -0.25 4.30 10.16
CA ALA A 66 1.02 4.88 9.77
C ALA A 66 1.44 4.34 8.40
N VAL A 67 1.70 5.22 7.45
CA VAL A 67 2.16 4.84 6.09
C VAL A 67 3.58 5.34 5.88
N TYR A 68 4.45 4.43 5.47
CA TYR A 68 5.82 4.73 5.06
C TYR A 68 6.03 4.29 3.60
N LYS A 69 6.71 5.12 2.82
CA LYS A 69 7.08 4.83 1.43
C LYS A 69 8.48 5.35 1.13
N ASN A 70 9.21 4.62 0.29
CA ASN A 70 10.51 5.04 -0.19
C ASN A 70 10.75 4.54 -1.62
N THR A 71 11.54 5.28 -2.40
CA THR A 71 11.92 4.89 -3.78
C THR A 71 13.19 4.05 -3.84
N ILE A 72 13.90 3.87 -2.71
CA ILE A 72 15.04 2.95 -2.62
C ILE A 72 14.56 1.52 -2.36
N ALA A 73 15.39 0.54 -2.69
CA ALA A 73 15.09 -0.86 -2.38
C ALA A 73 15.05 -1.13 -0.87
N ALA A 74 14.11 -1.93 -0.40
CA ALA A 74 13.91 -2.24 1.02
C ALA A 74 15.18 -2.76 1.71
N ARG A 75 16.04 -3.51 0.99
CA ARG A 75 17.32 -4.03 1.53
C ARG A 75 18.32 -2.91 1.91
N HIS A 76 18.18 -1.72 1.33
CA HIS A 76 19.04 -0.56 1.57
C HIS A 76 18.44 0.44 2.55
N ASP A 77 17.21 0.20 2.98
CA ASP A 77 16.49 1.08 3.90
C ASP A 77 16.46 0.50 5.32
N PRO A 78 17.14 1.11 6.30
CA PRO A 78 17.11 0.61 7.67
C PRO A 78 15.72 0.70 8.31
N ILE A 79 14.85 1.58 7.83
CA ILE A 79 13.48 1.75 8.35
C ILE A 79 12.66 0.47 8.15
N PHE A 80 13.01 -0.38 7.17
CA PHE A 80 12.33 -1.66 6.99
C PHE A 80 12.37 -2.52 8.26
N ASP A 81 13.54 -2.67 8.87
CA ASP A 81 13.70 -3.50 10.07
C ASP A 81 13.00 -2.86 11.29
N GLU A 82 12.98 -1.55 11.38
CA GLU A 82 12.26 -0.83 12.43
C GLU A 82 10.76 -1.08 12.33
N LEU A 83 10.17 -0.90 11.13
CA LEU A 83 8.76 -1.16 10.89
C LEU A 83 8.39 -2.63 11.04
N ALA A 84 9.27 -3.55 10.64
CA ALA A 84 9.07 -4.99 10.82
C ALA A 84 9.04 -5.43 12.30
N ASN A 85 9.60 -4.63 13.20
CA ASN A 85 9.55 -4.83 14.66
C ASN A 85 8.46 -4.00 15.34
N THR A 86 7.84 -3.06 14.64
CA THR A 86 6.81 -2.17 15.22
C THR A 86 5.54 -2.96 15.51
N PRO A 87 5.03 -2.94 16.76
CA PRO A 87 3.77 -3.57 17.11
C PRO A 87 2.59 -2.88 16.39
N ALA A 88 1.72 -3.68 15.78
CA ALA A 88 0.56 -3.21 15.05
C ALA A 88 -0.59 -4.23 15.13
N ARG A 89 -1.82 -3.78 14.92
CA ARG A 89 -3.00 -4.64 14.76
C ARG A 89 -3.08 -5.31 13.40
N GLY A 90 -2.38 -4.76 12.43
CA GLY A 90 -2.29 -5.28 11.08
C GLY A 90 -1.32 -4.45 10.27
N GLY A 91 -0.91 -4.96 9.13
CA GLY A 91 -0.02 -4.23 8.26
C GLY A 91 0.05 -4.80 6.85
N LEU A 92 0.41 -3.92 5.92
CA LEU A 92 0.67 -4.23 4.52
C LEU A 92 2.10 -3.83 4.19
N TRP A 93 2.79 -4.66 3.40
CA TRP A 93 4.10 -4.37 2.81
C TRP A 93 4.07 -4.60 1.32
N HIS A 94 4.74 -3.73 0.60
CA HIS A 94 4.84 -3.79 -0.85
C HIS A 94 6.28 -3.55 -1.29
N LEU A 95 6.86 -4.49 -2.05
CA LEU A 95 8.12 -4.31 -2.77
C LEU A 95 7.81 -4.10 -4.24
N ARG A 96 8.24 -2.98 -4.78
CA ARG A 96 7.90 -2.56 -6.14
C ARG A 96 8.88 -3.08 -7.16
N LEU A 97 8.33 -3.60 -8.26
CA LEU A 97 8.99 -3.71 -9.56
C LEU A 97 8.08 -2.99 -10.56
N ALA A 98 8.47 -1.81 -10.96
CA ALA A 98 7.65 -0.95 -11.81
C ALA A 98 7.43 -1.57 -13.19
N SER A 99 6.24 -1.42 -13.72
CA SER A 99 5.97 -1.68 -15.13
C SER A 99 6.69 -0.64 -15.98
N SER A 100 7.04 -1.01 -17.21
CA SER A 100 7.71 -0.10 -18.17
C SER A 100 6.90 1.19 -18.31
N ASN A 101 7.60 2.32 -18.24
CA ASN A 101 7.07 3.68 -18.39
C ASN A 101 6.32 4.28 -17.17
N LEU A 102 6.22 3.61 -16.02
CA LEU A 102 5.72 4.24 -14.81
C LEU A 102 6.85 4.97 -14.07
N PRO A 103 6.69 6.26 -13.73
CA PRO A 103 7.73 7.01 -13.05
C PRO A 103 8.01 6.46 -11.65
N LEU A 104 9.31 6.43 -11.29
CA LEU A 104 9.79 6.01 -9.97
C LEU A 104 9.70 7.20 -9.00
N ILE A 105 8.50 7.58 -8.65
CA ILE A 105 8.18 8.67 -7.72
C ILE A 105 7.48 8.14 -6.48
N LEU A 106 7.53 8.91 -5.41
CA LEU A 106 6.97 8.50 -4.11
C LEU A 106 5.45 8.31 -4.18
N GLU A 107 4.75 9.10 -4.96
CA GLU A 107 3.31 9.04 -5.16
C GLU A 107 2.86 7.70 -5.77
N ASN A 108 3.73 7.05 -6.54
CA ASN A 108 3.45 5.75 -7.14
C ASN A 108 3.91 4.56 -6.29
N GLN A 109 4.54 4.81 -5.13
CA GLN A 109 4.83 3.75 -4.18
C GLN A 109 3.57 3.35 -3.42
N GLN A 110 3.45 2.08 -3.11
CA GLN A 110 2.34 1.52 -2.36
C GLN A 110 2.83 1.15 -0.94
N PRO A 111 1.94 1.12 0.06
CA PRO A 111 0.48 1.20 0.01
C PRO A 111 -0.05 2.60 -0.33
N PHE A 112 -1.18 2.63 -1.05
CA PHE A 112 -2.03 3.83 -1.10
C PHE A 112 -2.89 3.87 0.15
N TYR A 113 -3.25 5.08 0.61
CA TYR A 113 -4.08 5.25 1.79
C TYR A 113 -5.09 6.39 1.58
N ALA A 114 -6.36 6.08 1.75
CA ALA A 114 -7.43 7.07 1.71
C ALA A 114 -8.66 6.54 2.48
N ASN A 115 -9.42 7.43 3.10
CA ASN A 115 -10.67 7.13 3.79
C ASN A 115 -10.57 5.97 4.80
N GLY A 116 -9.45 5.88 5.54
CA GLY A 116 -9.24 4.81 6.53
C GLY A 116 -8.83 3.46 5.95
N LEU A 117 -8.66 3.35 4.65
CA LEU A 117 -8.30 2.10 3.96
C LEU A 117 -6.89 2.18 3.38
N SER A 118 -6.15 1.08 3.49
CA SER A 118 -4.86 0.89 2.84
C SER A 118 -4.99 -0.12 1.71
N PHE A 119 -4.31 0.14 0.60
CA PHE A 119 -4.39 -0.69 -0.60
C PHE A 119 -3.01 -1.00 -1.18
N ILE A 120 -2.79 -2.28 -1.49
CA ILE A 120 -1.64 -2.76 -2.27
C ILE A 120 -2.14 -3.64 -3.41
N HIS A 121 -1.48 -3.55 -4.55
CA HIS A 121 -1.83 -4.29 -5.75
C HIS A 121 -0.59 -4.77 -6.50
N ASN A 122 -0.69 -5.93 -7.10
CA ASN A 122 0.34 -6.49 -7.97
C ASN A 122 -0.28 -6.89 -9.29
N GLY A 123 -0.11 -6.08 -10.30
CA GLY A 123 -0.63 -6.33 -11.64
C GLY A 123 -0.64 -5.08 -12.50
N ASP A 124 -1.27 -5.19 -13.63
CA ASP A 124 -1.59 -4.14 -14.59
C ASP A 124 -3.11 -4.11 -14.77
N ILE A 125 -3.70 -2.94 -14.67
CA ILE A 125 -5.15 -2.77 -14.83
C ILE A 125 -5.42 -2.31 -16.25
N SER A 126 -5.77 -3.24 -17.09
CA SER A 126 -6.08 -3.01 -18.51
C SER A 126 -7.38 -3.74 -18.90
N ASP A 127 -8.04 -3.22 -19.92
CA ASP A 127 -9.20 -3.86 -20.50
C ASP A 127 -8.82 -5.06 -21.41
N ASP A 128 -9.83 -5.76 -21.97
CA ASP A 128 -9.66 -6.91 -22.86
C ASP A 128 -8.86 -6.58 -24.14
N GLN A 129 -8.71 -5.31 -24.47
CA GLN A 129 -7.93 -4.82 -25.60
C GLN A 129 -6.52 -4.38 -25.20
N GLY A 130 -6.13 -4.57 -23.94
CA GLY A 130 -4.83 -4.18 -23.39
C GLY A 130 -4.68 -2.67 -23.15
N ARG A 131 -5.78 -1.91 -23.10
CA ARG A 131 -5.74 -0.47 -22.81
C ARG A 131 -5.74 -0.26 -21.30
N ASN A 132 -4.64 0.30 -20.79
CA ASN A 132 -4.50 0.57 -19.36
C ASN A 132 -5.52 1.61 -18.87
N ILE A 133 -6.03 1.44 -17.65
CA ILE A 133 -7.02 2.32 -17.01
C ILE A 133 -6.58 3.80 -16.94
N ILE A 134 -5.28 4.10 -16.92
CA ILE A 134 -4.76 5.47 -16.94
C ILE A 134 -5.22 6.23 -18.18
N THR A 135 -5.28 5.54 -19.33
CA THR A 135 -5.65 6.13 -20.62
C THR A 135 -7.07 5.81 -21.05
N ASN A 136 -7.63 4.73 -20.51
CA ASN A 136 -8.99 4.29 -20.81
C ASN A 136 -9.98 4.94 -19.86
N ARG A 137 -10.70 5.94 -20.34
CA ARG A 137 -11.73 6.66 -19.58
C ARG A 137 -13.11 6.01 -19.63
N ALA A 138 -13.20 4.72 -19.95
CA ALA A 138 -14.47 3.99 -19.98
C ALA A 138 -15.13 3.91 -18.58
N PHE A 139 -14.33 4.03 -17.51
CA PHE A 139 -14.80 4.16 -16.15
C PHE A 139 -14.61 5.61 -15.66
N PRO A 140 -15.67 6.39 -15.53
CA PRO A 140 -15.57 7.72 -14.95
C PRO A 140 -15.35 7.59 -13.44
N VAL A 141 -14.12 7.81 -12.99
CA VAL A 141 -13.79 7.97 -11.57
C VAL A 141 -13.71 9.46 -11.26
N ASP A 142 -14.28 9.87 -10.13
CA ASP A 142 -14.17 11.25 -9.66
C ASP A 142 -12.68 11.62 -9.47
N PRO A 143 -12.16 12.65 -10.15
CA PRO A 143 -10.78 13.08 -10.01
C PRO A 143 -10.36 13.43 -8.57
N ASN A 144 -11.29 13.89 -7.73
CA ASN A 144 -11.01 14.18 -6.32
C ASN A 144 -10.75 12.90 -5.54
N ILE A 145 -11.46 11.81 -5.86
CA ILE A 145 -11.22 10.50 -5.24
C ILE A 145 -9.85 9.96 -5.68
N VAL A 146 -9.51 10.09 -6.97
CA VAL A 146 -8.15 9.72 -7.45
C VAL A 146 -7.09 10.53 -6.71
N GLN A 147 -7.26 11.82 -6.57
CA GLN A 147 -6.32 12.69 -5.85
C GLN A 147 -6.18 12.28 -4.38
N SER A 148 -7.26 11.86 -3.72
CA SER A 148 -7.23 11.43 -2.32
C SER A 148 -6.36 10.19 -2.07
N THR A 149 -6.15 9.33 -3.08
CA THR A 149 -5.25 8.17 -2.97
C THR A 149 -3.77 8.55 -2.90
N GLY A 150 -3.44 9.79 -3.30
CA GLY A 150 -2.06 10.29 -3.39
C GLY A 150 -1.23 9.66 -4.51
N GLY A 151 -1.79 8.77 -5.33
CA GLY A 151 -1.10 8.07 -6.40
C GLY A 151 -1.53 8.50 -7.81
N ARG A 152 -0.75 8.10 -8.82
CA ARG A 152 -1.00 8.40 -10.24
C ARG A 152 -0.87 7.16 -11.13
N SER A 153 -0.70 5.97 -10.54
CA SER A 153 -0.62 4.71 -11.27
C SER A 153 -2.01 4.14 -11.53
N ASP A 154 -2.09 3.13 -12.38
CA ASP A 154 -3.27 2.32 -12.61
C ASP A 154 -3.84 1.73 -11.31
N SER A 155 -2.97 1.23 -10.44
CA SER A 155 -3.36 0.71 -9.13
C SER A 155 -3.99 1.80 -8.23
N ALA A 156 -3.52 3.06 -8.31
CA ALA A 156 -4.12 4.17 -7.57
C ALA A 156 -5.52 4.52 -8.10
N ILE A 157 -5.68 4.48 -9.42
CA ILE A 157 -7.00 4.70 -10.06
C ILE A 157 -7.96 3.57 -9.69
N PHE A 158 -7.49 2.32 -9.72
CA PHE A 158 -8.31 1.17 -9.32
C PHE A 158 -8.75 1.26 -7.85
N PHE A 159 -7.84 1.67 -6.96
CA PHE A 159 -8.21 1.94 -5.57
C PHE A 159 -9.28 3.06 -5.48
N ALA A 160 -9.16 4.12 -6.29
CA ALA A 160 -10.18 5.17 -6.35
C ALA A 160 -11.54 4.64 -6.83
N VAL A 161 -11.59 3.67 -7.75
CA VAL A 161 -12.83 3.00 -8.15
C VAL A 161 -13.48 2.29 -6.97
N ILE A 162 -12.70 1.52 -6.19
CA ILE A 162 -13.19 0.86 -4.97
C ILE A 162 -13.76 1.89 -3.99
N LEU A 163 -13.01 2.97 -3.72
CA LEU A 163 -13.47 4.05 -2.83
C LEU A 163 -14.77 4.72 -3.32
N GLN A 164 -14.93 4.86 -4.64
CA GLN A 164 -16.14 5.41 -5.23
C GLN A 164 -17.35 4.51 -4.99
N TYR A 165 -17.22 3.19 -5.16
CA TYR A 165 -18.29 2.24 -4.84
C TYR A 165 -18.65 2.25 -3.35
N ILE A 166 -17.66 2.34 -2.47
CA ILE A 166 -17.91 2.53 -1.02
C ILE A 166 -18.68 3.83 -0.77
N GLY A 167 -18.32 4.90 -1.47
CA GLY A 167 -19.05 6.19 -1.40
C GLY A 167 -20.51 6.10 -1.89
N PHE A 168 -20.84 5.13 -2.74
CA PHE A 168 -22.20 4.80 -3.15
C PHE A 168 -22.95 3.90 -2.16
N GLY A 169 -22.30 3.49 -1.06
CA GLY A 169 -22.89 2.69 0.01
C GLY A 169 -22.66 1.18 -0.09
N PHE A 170 -21.81 0.72 -1.00
CA PHE A 170 -21.43 -0.69 -1.06
C PHE A 170 -20.54 -1.08 0.13
N ALA A 171 -20.68 -2.30 0.64
CA ALA A 171 -19.72 -2.88 1.57
C ALA A 171 -18.36 -3.09 0.87
N LEU A 172 -17.27 -3.20 1.66
CA LEU A 172 -15.91 -3.27 1.08
C LEU A 172 -15.73 -4.45 0.11
N ASP A 173 -16.21 -5.62 0.45
CA ASP A 173 -16.15 -6.82 -0.38
C ASP A 173 -16.98 -6.67 -1.67
N GLU A 174 -18.17 -6.08 -1.57
CA GLU A 174 -19.01 -5.75 -2.72
C GLU A 174 -18.33 -4.70 -3.62
N ALA A 175 -17.75 -3.64 -3.03
CA ALA A 175 -17.05 -2.58 -3.76
C ALA A 175 -15.84 -3.14 -4.54
N VAL A 176 -15.09 -4.08 -3.95
CA VAL A 176 -13.97 -4.77 -4.62
C VAL A 176 -14.47 -5.66 -5.76
N ALA A 177 -15.61 -6.33 -5.57
CA ALA A 177 -16.19 -7.19 -6.62
C ALA A 177 -16.78 -6.40 -7.79
N GLN A 178 -17.18 -5.15 -7.58
CA GLN A 178 -17.71 -4.25 -8.61
C GLN A 178 -16.63 -3.49 -9.38
N ALA A 179 -15.45 -3.29 -8.76
CA ALA A 179 -14.32 -2.59 -9.34
C ALA A 179 -13.57 -3.44 -10.36
#